data_0fa09f5fdbf0ea4eb16c79f8356de62d
#
_entry.id   0fa09f5fdbf0ea4eb16c79f8356de62d
#
_cell.length_a   1.000
_cell.length_b   1.000
_cell.length_c   1.000
_cell.angle_alpha   90.00
_cell.angle_beta   90.00
_cell.angle_gamma   90.00
#
_symmetry.space_group_name_H-M   'P 1'
#
loop_
_entity.id
_entity.type
_entity.pdbx_description
1 polymer ?
#
loop_
_entity_poly.entity_id
_entity_poly.type
_entity_poly.pdbx_seq_one_letter_code
_entity_poly.pdbx_strand_id
1 'polypeptide(L)'
;MINISGFIDHTLLSPTATYNDFQNLCEQAISNGFWAVCVPPYMVKSCKEPLSKTDVKVCTVIGFPLGYNHYLTKEVEIKTAINCGADELDVVINISALKSKDFSYVQKELDVLRKISKDKILKVIVETSYLSIEEKNKIAKIVLNSGADFIKTSTGFSNAGANIEDIILFKSILKNSVRIKASGGIDTYEKAVDFIKAGASTLGTSKSLKIINNEKNNI
;
A
#
# COMPACT_ATOMS: atom_id res chain seq x y z
N MET A 1 12.71 -21.49 6.29
CA MET A 1 11.48 -20.65 6.16
C MET A 1 11.86 -19.18 6.06
N ILE A 2 11.07 -18.37 5.33
CA ILE A 2 11.31 -16.93 5.22
C ILE A 2 10.55 -16.28 6.38
N ASN A 3 11.24 -15.53 7.25
CA ASN A 3 10.54 -14.67 8.21
C ASN A 3 9.85 -13.54 7.43
N ILE A 4 8.52 -13.55 7.40
CA ILE A 4 7.73 -12.62 6.60
C ILE A 4 7.24 -11.38 7.37
N SER A 5 7.45 -11.32 8.70
CA SER A 5 6.97 -10.20 9.52
C SER A 5 7.43 -8.84 9.00
N GLY A 6 8.71 -8.72 8.65
CA GLY A 6 9.28 -7.49 8.09
C GLY A 6 8.76 -7.08 6.69
N PHE A 7 7.94 -7.92 6.04
CA PHE A 7 7.28 -7.61 4.77
C PHE A 7 5.84 -7.12 4.95
N ILE A 8 5.29 -7.15 6.18
CA ILE A 8 3.87 -6.95 6.41
C ILE A 8 3.54 -5.49 6.79
N ASP A 9 2.66 -4.87 6.01
CA ASP A 9 1.88 -3.71 6.43
C ASP A 9 0.58 -4.22 7.07
N HIS A 10 0.54 -4.26 8.42
CA HIS A 10 -0.61 -4.71 9.19
C HIS A 10 -1.76 -3.72 9.06
N THR A 11 -2.82 -4.14 8.36
CA THR A 11 -3.81 -3.22 7.80
C THR A 11 -5.15 -3.28 8.53
N LEU A 12 -5.66 -2.11 8.93
CA LEU A 12 -7.02 -1.95 9.46
C LEU A 12 -7.67 -0.70 8.84
N LEU A 13 -8.55 -0.91 7.86
CA LEU A 13 -9.25 0.16 7.12
C LEU A 13 -10.77 0.00 7.19
N SER A 14 -11.29 -0.86 8.10
CA SER A 14 -12.73 -0.99 8.31
C SER A 14 -13.32 0.33 8.82
N PRO A 15 -14.44 0.81 8.23
CA PRO A 15 -15.11 2.03 8.71
C PRO A 15 -15.77 1.85 10.08
N THR A 16 -15.88 0.61 10.58
CA THR A 16 -16.48 0.29 11.88
C THR A 16 -15.43 0.04 12.97
N ALA A 17 -14.12 0.16 12.63
CA ALA A 17 -13.04 -0.02 13.61
C ALA A 17 -13.03 1.10 14.65
N THR A 18 -12.81 0.71 15.90
CA THR A 18 -12.80 1.60 17.07
C THR A 18 -11.37 2.00 17.46
N TYR A 19 -11.21 3.00 18.34
CA TYR A 19 -9.92 3.36 18.90
C TYR A 19 -9.16 2.17 19.52
N ASN A 20 -9.88 1.30 20.24
CA ASN A 20 -9.29 0.11 20.84
C ASN A 20 -8.74 -0.87 19.79
N ASP A 21 -9.41 -1.00 18.64
CA ASP A 21 -8.92 -1.84 17.55
C ASP A 21 -7.61 -1.32 16.98
N PHE A 22 -7.46 0.02 16.88
CA PHE A 22 -6.20 0.63 16.42
C PHE A 22 -5.08 0.55 17.46
N GLN A 23 -5.38 0.64 18.76
CA GLN A 23 -4.41 0.38 19.81
C GLN A 23 -3.89 -1.06 19.75
N ASN A 24 -4.80 -2.02 19.67
CA ASN A 24 -4.46 -3.43 19.50
C ASN A 24 -3.62 -3.68 18.22
N LEU A 25 -3.96 -3.00 17.11
CA LEU A 25 -3.18 -3.08 15.87
C LEU A 25 -1.73 -2.65 16.09
N CYS A 26 -1.49 -1.55 16.79
CA CYS A 26 -0.15 -1.06 17.09
C CYS A 26 0.61 -2.04 18.00
N GLU A 27 -0.01 -2.54 19.05
CA GLU A 27 0.60 -3.54 19.96
C GLU A 27 0.97 -4.82 19.24
N GLN A 28 0.09 -5.31 18.35
CA GLN A 28 0.34 -6.48 17.51
C GLN A 28 1.52 -6.24 16.55
N ALA A 29 1.60 -5.04 15.96
CA ALA A 29 2.69 -4.70 15.06
C ALA A 29 4.06 -4.67 15.78
N ILE A 30 4.11 -4.09 16.98
CA ILE A 30 5.31 -4.08 17.82
C ILE A 30 5.72 -5.50 18.20
N SER A 31 4.77 -6.28 18.75
CA SER A 31 5.04 -7.62 19.29
C SER A 31 5.50 -8.63 18.23
N ASN A 32 5.11 -8.43 16.97
CA ASN A 32 5.44 -9.33 15.87
C ASN A 32 6.49 -8.78 14.89
N GLY A 33 7.01 -7.56 15.13
CA GLY A 33 8.01 -6.93 14.27
C GLY A 33 7.51 -6.68 12.85
N PHE A 34 6.26 -6.23 12.69
CA PHE A 34 5.74 -5.87 11.37
C PHE A 34 6.40 -4.59 10.86
N TRP A 35 6.48 -4.46 9.52
CA TRP A 35 7.08 -3.30 8.88
C TRP A 35 6.30 -2.02 9.18
N ALA A 36 4.98 -2.06 9.04
CA ALA A 36 4.12 -0.91 9.25
C ALA A 36 2.73 -1.32 9.76
N VAL A 37 2.02 -0.34 10.34
CA VAL A 37 0.56 -0.36 10.41
C VAL A 37 0.00 0.48 9.28
N CYS A 38 -1.09 0.03 8.63
CA CYS A 38 -1.79 0.79 7.60
C CYS A 38 -3.20 1.14 8.09
N VAL A 39 -3.44 2.44 8.30
CA VAL A 39 -4.62 2.97 8.99
C VAL A 39 -5.29 4.09 8.18
N PRO A 40 -6.58 4.41 8.41
CA PRO A 40 -7.22 5.55 7.78
C PRO A 40 -6.58 6.88 8.23
N PRO A 41 -6.65 7.96 7.43
CA PRO A 41 -5.99 9.24 7.71
C PRO A 41 -6.33 9.81 9.09
N TYR A 42 -7.57 9.64 9.53
CA TYR A 42 -8.05 10.10 10.84
C TYR A 42 -7.27 9.50 12.02
N MET A 43 -6.75 8.28 11.87
CA MET A 43 -6.08 7.53 12.95
C MET A 43 -4.55 7.68 12.96
N VAL A 44 -3.96 8.37 11.97
CA VAL A 44 -2.50 8.50 11.85
C VAL A 44 -1.86 9.03 13.13
N LYS A 45 -2.37 10.13 13.66
CA LYS A 45 -1.81 10.75 14.89
C LYS A 45 -1.88 9.81 16.09
N SER A 46 -3.03 9.16 16.28
CA SER A 46 -3.26 8.24 17.43
C SER A 46 -2.40 6.98 17.35
N CYS A 47 -2.11 6.48 16.14
CA CYS A 47 -1.22 5.33 15.94
C CYS A 47 0.27 5.75 16.01
N LYS A 48 0.60 6.97 15.58
CA LYS A 48 2.00 7.46 15.62
C LYS A 48 2.53 7.59 17.03
N GLU A 49 1.70 7.98 17.98
CA GLU A 49 2.10 8.20 19.37
C GLU A 49 2.71 6.94 20.02
N PRO A 50 2.02 5.77 20.09
CA PRO A 50 2.59 4.55 20.67
C PRO A 50 3.75 3.97 19.85
N LEU A 51 3.82 4.25 18.54
CA LEU A 51 4.84 3.74 17.64
C LEU A 51 6.10 4.61 17.56
N SER A 52 6.09 5.80 18.19
CA SER A 52 7.15 6.82 18.04
C SER A 52 8.54 6.36 18.49
N LYS A 53 8.63 5.37 19.39
CA LYS A 53 9.89 4.82 19.91
C LYS A 53 10.17 3.40 19.38
N THR A 54 9.56 3.03 18.28
CA THR A 54 9.70 1.72 17.62
C THR A 54 10.12 1.89 16.17
N ASP A 55 10.52 0.80 15.51
CA ASP A 55 10.83 0.79 14.08
C ASP A 55 9.59 0.67 13.19
N VAL A 56 8.41 0.39 13.77
CA VAL A 56 7.16 0.21 13.04
C VAL A 56 6.70 1.55 12.43
N LYS A 57 6.49 1.55 11.12
CA LYS A 57 6.05 2.73 10.36
C LYS A 57 4.54 2.92 10.45
N VAL A 58 4.09 4.18 10.30
CA VAL A 58 2.68 4.50 10.12
C VAL A 58 2.43 4.81 8.65
N CYS A 59 1.74 3.90 7.98
CA CYS A 59 1.23 4.06 6.62
C CYS A 59 -0.22 4.53 6.67
N THR A 60 -0.60 5.41 5.73
CA THR A 60 -2.00 5.79 5.56
C THR A 60 -2.39 5.85 4.08
N VAL A 61 -3.69 5.94 3.82
CA VAL A 61 -4.26 5.93 2.47
C VAL A 61 -4.72 7.32 2.05
N ILE A 62 -4.63 7.63 0.75
CA ILE A 62 -4.95 8.92 0.15
C ILE A 62 -5.85 8.71 -1.07
N GLY A 63 -6.92 9.51 -1.19
CA GLY A 63 -7.92 9.38 -2.26
C GLY A 63 -8.63 8.03 -2.25
N PHE A 64 -8.70 7.40 -1.11
CA PHE A 64 -9.05 6.01 -0.95
C PHE A 64 -10.56 5.79 -0.70
N PRO A 65 -11.19 4.70 -1.22
CA PRO A 65 -10.57 3.67 -2.06
C PRO A 65 -10.68 3.93 -3.57
N LEU A 66 -11.41 4.94 -4.02
CA LEU A 66 -11.86 5.07 -5.41
C LEU A 66 -10.94 5.91 -6.31
N GLY A 67 -10.09 6.76 -5.74
CA GLY A 67 -9.07 7.51 -6.45
C GLY A 67 -9.56 8.68 -7.32
N TYR A 68 -10.85 8.91 -7.48
CA TYR A 68 -11.41 9.90 -8.39
C TYR A 68 -11.44 11.34 -7.87
N ASN A 69 -10.96 11.57 -6.64
CA ASN A 69 -10.80 12.92 -6.12
C ASN A 69 -9.79 13.69 -6.99
N HIS A 70 -10.04 14.98 -7.18
CA HIS A 70 -9.06 15.83 -7.87
C HIS A 70 -7.71 15.80 -7.14
N TYR A 71 -6.60 15.83 -7.89
CA TYR A 71 -5.26 15.70 -7.28
C TYR A 71 -4.93 16.80 -6.26
N LEU A 72 -5.53 18.00 -6.38
CA LEU A 72 -5.39 19.07 -5.36
C LEU A 72 -6.02 18.65 -4.01
N THR A 73 -7.11 17.89 -4.01
CA THR A 73 -7.68 17.33 -2.78
C THR A 73 -6.74 16.31 -2.16
N LYS A 74 -6.19 15.41 -2.97
CA LYS A 74 -5.18 14.43 -2.50
C LYS A 74 -3.90 15.12 -1.98
N GLU A 75 -3.53 16.27 -2.57
CA GLU A 75 -2.44 17.09 -2.05
C GLU A 75 -2.70 17.55 -0.62
N VAL A 76 -3.92 18.01 -0.32
CA VAL A 76 -4.31 18.41 1.04
C VAL A 76 -4.32 17.21 1.99
N GLU A 77 -4.85 16.07 1.54
CA GLU A 77 -4.82 14.82 2.32
C GLU A 77 -3.38 14.41 2.69
N ILE A 78 -2.44 14.45 1.72
CA ILE A 78 -1.03 14.14 1.95
C ILE A 78 -0.41 15.08 2.98
N LYS A 79 -0.58 16.41 2.81
CA LYS A 79 -0.05 17.40 3.75
C LYS A 79 -0.57 17.16 5.18
N THR A 80 -1.86 16.87 5.29
CA THR A 80 -2.51 16.57 6.57
C THR A 80 -1.95 15.28 7.17
N ALA A 81 -1.82 14.21 6.39
CA ALA A 81 -1.27 12.93 6.85
C ALA A 81 0.19 13.07 7.34
N ILE A 82 1.03 13.80 6.61
CA ILE A 82 2.42 14.08 6.99
C ILE A 82 2.47 14.86 8.30
N ASN A 83 1.65 15.90 8.44
CA ASN A 83 1.57 16.70 9.66
C ASN A 83 1.08 15.89 10.88
N CYS A 84 0.26 14.87 10.64
CA CYS A 84 -0.17 13.91 11.67
C CYS A 84 0.88 12.84 11.99
N GLY A 85 1.98 12.76 11.24
CA GLY A 85 3.09 11.85 11.51
C GLY A 85 3.14 10.60 10.63
N ALA A 86 2.46 10.57 9.49
CA ALA A 86 2.58 9.46 8.54
C ALA A 86 4.02 9.34 8.01
N ASP A 87 4.52 8.10 7.96
CA ASP A 87 5.83 7.76 7.39
C ASP A 87 5.68 7.33 5.93
N GLU A 88 4.54 6.73 5.57
CA GLU A 88 4.25 6.16 4.27
C GLU A 88 2.83 6.53 3.79
N LEU A 89 2.67 6.71 2.50
CA LEU A 89 1.45 7.20 1.86
C LEU A 89 1.05 6.27 0.71
N ASP A 90 -0.07 5.58 0.84
CA ASP A 90 -0.64 4.70 -0.19
C ASP A 90 -1.71 5.48 -0.97
N VAL A 91 -1.38 6.02 -2.13
CA VAL A 91 -2.25 6.90 -2.92
C VAL A 91 -2.94 6.14 -4.03
N VAL A 92 -4.28 6.22 -4.13
CA VAL A 92 -5.02 5.66 -5.26
C VAL A 92 -4.99 6.64 -6.43
N ILE A 93 -4.57 6.15 -7.62
CA ILE A 93 -4.61 6.96 -8.85
C ILE A 93 -6.05 7.33 -9.25
N ASN A 94 -6.21 8.33 -10.11
CA ASN A 94 -7.48 8.53 -10.77
C ASN A 94 -7.70 7.46 -11.85
N ILE A 95 -8.38 6.37 -11.46
CA ILE A 95 -8.64 5.22 -12.32
C ILE A 95 -9.50 5.63 -13.52
N SER A 96 -10.47 6.54 -13.33
CA SER A 96 -11.32 7.04 -14.44
C SER A 96 -10.51 7.78 -15.50
N ALA A 97 -9.53 8.58 -15.11
CA ALA A 97 -8.63 9.25 -16.05
C ALA A 97 -7.77 8.22 -16.82
N LEU A 98 -7.25 7.20 -16.13
CA LEU A 98 -6.50 6.11 -16.78
C LEU A 98 -7.37 5.37 -17.81
N LYS A 99 -8.60 5.00 -17.44
CA LYS A 99 -9.57 4.33 -18.33
C LYS A 99 -9.95 5.20 -19.53
N SER A 100 -10.00 6.50 -19.34
CA SER A 100 -10.23 7.48 -20.42
C SER A 100 -8.99 7.74 -21.27
N LYS A 101 -7.87 7.04 -21.02
CA LYS A 101 -6.57 7.24 -21.67
C LYS A 101 -5.98 8.64 -21.48
N ASP A 102 -6.45 9.40 -20.48
CA ASP A 102 -5.83 10.67 -20.08
C ASP A 102 -4.59 10.40 -19.20
N PHE A 103 -3.57 9.86 -19.87
CA PHE A 103 -2.30 9.52 -19.21
C PHE A 103 -1.53 10.77 -18.77
N SER A 104 -1.78 11.90 -19.41
CA SER A 104 -1.19 13.19 -19.05
C SER A 104 -1.68 13.68 -17.69
N TYR A 105 -2.98 13.52 -17.42
CA TYR A 105 -3.54 13.80 -16.11
C TYR A 105 -2.96 12.90 -15.03
N VAL A 106 -2.89 11.57 -15.28
CA VAL A 106 -2.36 10.61 -14.30
C VAL A 106 -0.88 10.89 -13.99
N GLN A 107 -0.06 11.21 -15.02
CA GLN A 107 1.33 11.59 -14.81
C GLN A 107 1.43 12.86 -13.97
N LYS A 108 0.69 13.91 -14.33
CA LYS A 108 0.65 15.19 -13.59
C LYS A 108 0.19 14.98 -12.14
N GLU A 109 -0.83 14.16 -11.91
CA GLU A 109 -1.28 13.80 -10.57
C GLU A 109 -0.11 13.26 -9.75
N LEU A 110 0.57 12.22 -10.24
CA LEU A 110 1.67 11.60 -9.52
C LEU A 110 2.85 12.54 -9.31
N ASP A 111 3.20 13.36 -10.30
CA ASP A 111 4.31 14.33 -10.20
C ASP A 111 4.04 15.35 -9.08
N VAL A 112 2.80 15.88 -9.01
CA VAL A 112 2.39 16.81 -7.94
C VAL A 112 2.46 16.12 -6.58
N LEU A 113 1.90 14.91 -6.46
CA LEU A 113 1.85 14.19 -5.19
C LEU A 113 3.24 13.74 -4.73
N ARG A 114 4.15 13.33 -5.64
CA ARG A 114 5.55 13.02 -5.34
C ARG A 114 6.30 14.25 -4.80
N LYS A 115 6.10 15.41 -5.44
CA LYS A 115 6.76 16.65 -5.02
C LYS A 115 6.46 17.00 -3.56
N ILE A 116 5.21 16.78 -3.12
CA ILE A 116 4.78 17.10 -1.75
C ILE A 116 5.26 16.05 -0.75
N SER A 117 5.33 14.80 -1.17
CA SER A 117 5.71 13.65 -0.34
C SER A 117 7.21 13.28 -0.46
N LYS A 118 8.08 14.18 -0.94
CA LYS A 118 9.49 13.91 -1.28
C LYS A 118 10.28 13.17 -0.18
N ASP A 119 9.98 13.48 1.10
CA ASP A 119 10.68 12.92 2.26
C ASP A 119 9.91 11.72 2.88
N LYS A 120 8.89 11.23 2.20
CA LYS A 120 8.06 10.10 2.64
C LYS A 120 8.02 9.00 1.59
N ILE A 121 7.77 7.77 2.03
CA ILE A 121 7.55 6.65 1.11
C ILE A 121 6.20 6.84 0.43
N LEU A 122 6.21 6.98 -0.89
CA LEU A 122 5.02 7.09 -1.72
C LEU A 122 4.76 5.76 -2.43
N LYS A 123 3.59 5.17 -2.17
CA LYS A 123 3.13 3.96 -2.83
C LYS A 123 1.88 4.28 -3.67
N VAL A 124 1.90 3.89 -4.93
CA VAL A 124 0.85 4.19 -5.90
C VAL A 124 -0.05 2.98 -6.08
N ILE A 125 -1.30 3.08 -5.63
CA ILE A 125 -2.33 2.04 -5.81
C ILE A 125 -2.94 2.20 -7.20
N VAL A 126 -2.79 1.18 -8.02
CA VAL A 126 -3.27 1.20 -9.42
C VAL A 126 -4.57 0.43 -9.61
N GLU A 127 -5.01 -0.37 -8.64
CA GLU A 127 -6.20 -1.23 -8.64
C GLU A 127 -6.24 -2.16 -9.86
N THR A 128 -5.35 -3.12 -9.86
CA THR A 128 -5.08 -3.99 -11.02
C THR A 128 -6.29 -4.76 -11.53
N SER A 129 -7.28 -5.03 -10.67
CA SER A 129 -8.52 -5.72 -11.02
C SER A 129 -9.37 -4.99 -12.07
N TYR A 130 -9.23 -3.67 -12.20
CA TYR A 130 -9.93 -2.85 -13.19
C TYR A 130 -9.15 -2.68 -14.49
N LEU A 131 -7.89 -3.13 -14.56
CA LEU A 131 -6.98 -2.79 -15.64
C LEU A 131 -6.75 -3.96 -16.60
N SER A 132 -6.75 -3.66 -17.90
CA SER A 132 -6.23 -4.57 -18.93
C SER A 132 -4.71 -4.68 -18.81
N ILE A 133 -4.12 -5.69 -19.45
CA ILE A 133 -2.66 -5.87 -19.51
C ILE A 133 -1.98 -4.64 -20.14
N GLU A 134 -2.58 -4.06 -21.18
CA GLU A 134 -2.07 -2.84 -21.81
C GLU A 134 -2.07 -1.65 -20.84
N GLU A 135 -3.16 -1.46 -20.09
CA GLU A 135 -3.25 -0.42 -19.07
C GLU A 135 -2.27 -0.65 -17.91
N LYS A 136 -2.07 -1.90 -17.48
CA LYS A 136 -1.05 -2.26 -16.47
C LYS A 136 0.36 -1.91 -16.94
N ASN A 137 0.69 -2.21 -18.20
CA ASN A 137 1.96 -1.82 -18.80
C ASN A 137 2.14 -0.29 -18.84
N LYS A 138 1.08 0.44 -19.20
CA LYS A 138 1.11 1.90 -19.30
C LYS A 138 1.29 2.55 -17.93
N ILE A 139 0.48 2.13 -16.94
CA ILE A 139 0.54 2.72 -15.61
C ILE A 139 1.86 2.41 -14.90
N ALA A 140 2.43 1.21 -15.09
CA ALA A 140 3.75 0.89 -14.53
C ALA A 140 4.84 1.87 -15.00
N LYS A 141 4.82 2.25 -16.29
CA LYS A 141 5.75 3.26 -16.84
C LYS A 141 5.50 4.66 -16.27
N ILE A 142 4.23 5.03 -16.06
CA ILE A 142 3.88 6.33 -15.44
C ILE A 142 4.37 6.36 -13.99
N VAL A 143 4.15 5.29 -13.23
CA VAL A 143 4.65 5.18 -11.84
C VAL A 143 6.19 5.24 -11.80
N LEU A 144 6.87 4.56 -12.71
CA LEU A 144 8.34 4.64 -12.82
C LEU A 144 8.81 6.09 -13.06
N ASN A 145 8.17 6.80 -13.99
CA ASN A 145 8.53 8.17 -14.34
C ASN A 145 8.21 9.19 -13.24
N SER A 146 7.23 8.91 -12.38
CA SER A 146 6.84 9.81 -11.28
C SER A 146 7.84 9.85 -10.12
N GLY A 147 8.77 8.89 -10.05
CA GLY A 147 9.70 8.74 -8.92
C GLY A 147 9.03 8.24 -7.64
N ALA A 148 7.87 7.59 -7.73
CA ALA A 148 7.26 6.90 -6.60
C ALA A 148 8.12 5.72 -6.13
N ASP A 149 8.08 5.42 -4.84
CA ASP A 149 8.89 4.35 -4.24
C ASP A 149 8.30 2.96 -4.49
N PHE A 150 6.98 2.86 -4.60
CA PHE A 150 6.27 1.61 -4.84
C PHE A 150 5.12 1.76 -5.84
N ILE A 151 4.86 0.67 -6.56
CA ILE A 151 3.55 0.37 -7.13
C ILE A 151 2.82 -0.60 -6.20
N LYS A 152 1.53 -0.35 -5.91
CA LYS A 152 0.68 -1.22 -5.10
C LYS A 152 -0.48 -1.74 -5.95
N THR A 153 -0.75 -3.04 -5.85
CA THR A 153 -1.74 -3.68 -6.72
C THR A 153 -3.16 -3.20 -6.46
N SER A 154 -3.62 -3.21 -5.22
CA SER A 154 -5.05 -3.14 -4.92
C SER A 154 -5.36 -2.38 -3.64
N THR A 155 -6.57 -1.83 -3.55
CA THR A 155 -7.13 -1.24 -2.33
C THR A 155 -7.58 -2.30 -1.32
N GLY A 156 -8.03 -3.45 -1.79
CA GLY A 156 -8.74 -4.47 -1.02
C GLY A 156 -10.24 -4.21 -0.87
N PHE A 157 -10.77 -3.17 -1.55
CA PHE A 157 -12.20 -2.80 -1.57
C PHE A 157 -12.87 -3.06 -2.92
N SER A 158 -12.14 -3.58 -3.89
CA SER A 158 -12.68 -4.05 -5.18
C SER A 158 -12.98 -5.55 -5.14
N ASN A 159 -13.50 -6.07 -6.24
CA ASN A 159 -13.94 -7.47 -6.36
C ASN A 159 -12.80 -8.50 -6.36
N ALA A 160 -11.55 -8.07 -6.59
CA ALA A 160 -10.38 -8.94 -6.60
C ALA A 160 -9.18 -8.24 -5.94
N GLY A 161 -8.26 -9.04 -5.38
CA GLY A 161 -7.01 -8.59 -4.79
C GLY A 161 -5.81 -8.75 -5.73
N ALA A 162 -4.62 -8.84 -5.13
CA ALA A 162 -3.38 -9.13 -5.87
C ALA A 162 -3.41 -10.50 -6.53
N ASN A 163 -2.77 -10.62 -7.69
CA ASN A 163 -2.43 -11.89 -8.31
C ASN A 163 -0.92 -11.94 -8.63
N ILE A 164 -0.40 -13.15 -8.83
CA ILE A 164 1.04 -13.39 -9.04
C ILE A 164 1.48 -12.84 -10.39
N GLU A 165 0.65 -12.96 -11.42
CA GLU A 165 0.92 -12.51 -12.77
C GLU A 165 1.17 -11.00 -12.82
N ASP A 166 0.41 -10.22 -12.05
CA ASP A 166 0.59 -8.77 -11.95
C ASP A 166 1.93 -8.41 -11.28
N ILE A 167 2.33 -9.15 -10.25
CA ILE A 167 3.63 -8.94 -9.60
C ILE A 167 4.77 -9.22 -10.58
N ILE A 168 4.72 -10.35 -11.30
CA ILE A 168 5.72 -10.73 -12.30
C ILE A 168 5.78 -9.67 -13.41
N LEU A 169 4.62 -9.21 -13.92
CA LEU A 169 4.53 -8.16 -14.93
C LEU A 169 5.20 -6.87 -14.44
N PHE A 170 4.82 -6.37 -13.27
CA PHE A 170 5.41 -5.15 -12.72
C PHE A 170 6.89 -5.31 -12.45
N LYS A 171 7.34 -6.47 -11.94
CA LYS A 171 8.77 -6.75 -11.73
C LYS A 171 9.56 -6.70 -13.05
N SER A 172 9.00 -7.22 -14.13
CA SER A 172 9.65 -7.19 -15.46
C SER A 172 9.83 -5.78 -16.01
N ILE A 173 8.88 -4.87 -15.74
CA ILE A 173 8.90 -3.47 -16.23
C ILE A 173 9.75 -2.58 -15.32
N LEU A 174 9.52 -2.67 -14.03
CA LEU A 174 10.08 -1.75 -13.03
C LEU A 174 11.48 -2.17 -12.57
N LYS A 175 11.82 -3.45 -12.73
CA LYS A 175 13.09 -4.06 -12.28
C LYS A 175 13.34 -3.76 -10.79
N ASN A 176 14.36 -2.95 -10.48
CA ASN A 176 14.70 -2.55 -9.09
C ASN A 176 14.46 -1.06 -8.82
N SER A 177 13.94 -0.30 -9.81
CA SER A 177 13.76 1.14 -9.68
C SER A 177 12.54 1.51 -8.84
N VAL A 178 11.50 0.68 -8.85
CA VAL A 178 10.28 0.84 -8.05
C VAL A 178 9.96 -0.50 -7.40
N ARG A 179 9.71 -0.49 -6.10
CA ARG A 179 9.34 -1.67 -5.33
C ARG A 179 7.85 -2.02 -5.54
N ILE A 180 7.46 -3.22 -5.17
CA ILE A 180 6.08 -3.70 -5.37
C ILE A 180 5.45 -4.05 -4.04
N LYS A 181 4.25 -3.50 -3.77
CA LYS A 181 3.39 -3.92 -2.67
C LYS A 181 2.22 -4.74 -3.20
N ALA A 182 2.15 -6.01 -2.81
CA ALA A 182 0.97 -6.83 -3.05
C ALA A 182 -0.07 -6.61 -1.95
N SER A 183 -1.35 -6.44 -2.30
CA SER A 183 -2.42 -6.25 -1.32
C SER A 183 -3.77 -6.76 -1.80
N GLY A 184 -4.62 -7.17 -0.84
CA GLY A 184 -5.92 -7.77 -1.10
C GLY A 184 -5.85 -9.27 -1.33
N GLY A 185 -6.63 -10.04 -0.57
CA GLY A 185 -6.75 -11.50 -0.71
C GLY A 185 -5.58 -12.32 -0.17
N ILE A 186 -4.63 -11.71 0.56
CA ILE A 186 -3.48 -12.40 1.16
C ILE A 186 -3.87 -12.83 2.58
N ASP A 187 -4.17 -14.10 2.76
CA ASP A 187 -4.77 -14.66 3.98
C ASP A 187 -4.10 -15.94 4.50
N THR A 188 -3.08 -16.47 3.78
CA THR A 188 -2.27 -17.61 4.20
C THR A 188 -0.78 -17.33 4.06
N TYR A 189 0.04 -18.09 4.80
CA TYR A 189 1.50 -18.02 4.74
C TYR A 189 2.03 -18.37 3.34
N GLU A 190 1.50 -19.41 2.74
CA GLU A 190 1.90 -19.88 1.41
C GLU A 190 1.69 -18.77 0.36
N LYS A 191 0.50 -18.15 0.32
CA LYS A 191 0.24 -17.00 -0.57
C LYS A 191 1.20 -15.84 -0.32
N ALA A 192 1.47 -15.52 0.95
CA ALA A 192 2.41 -14.46 1.30
C ALA A 192 3.81 -14.74 0.76
N VAL A 193 4.30 -15.97 0.94
CA VAL A 193 5.60 -16.42 0.42
C VAL A 193 5.64 -16.40 -1.10
N ASP A 194 4.56 -16.83 -1.78
CA ASP A 194 4.50 -16.84 -3.24
C ASP A 194 4.56 -15.41 -3.82
N PHE A 195 3.87 -14.44 -3.22
CA PHE A 195 4.00 -13.04 -3.61
C PHE A 195 5.41 -12.48 -3.41
N ILE A 196 6.07 -12.81 -2.29
CA ILE A 196 7.46 -12.40 -2.04
C ILE A 196 8.39 -13.01 -3.08
N LYS A 197 8.27 -14.31 -3.36
CA LYS A 197 9.08 -15.00 -4.38
C LYS A 197 8.85 -14.44 -5.79
N ALA A 198 7.62 -14.00 -6.10
CA ALA A 198 7.30 -13.34 -7.37
C ALA A 198 7.90 -11.94 -7.49
N GLY A 199 8.36 -11.33 -6.38
CA GLY A 199 9.03 -10.04 -6.38
C GLY A 199 8.35 -8.93 -5.59
N ALA A 200 7.32 -9.24 -4.80
CA ALA A 200 6.74 -8.28 -3.88
C ALA A 200 7.73 -7.95 -2.75
N SER A 201 7.91 -6.67 -2.47
CA SER A 201 8.78 -6.18 -1.38
C SER A 201 8.00 -5.90 -0.10
N THR A 202 6.67 -5.83 -0.17
CA THR A 202 5.78 -5.58 0.96
C THR A 202 4.41 -6.18 0.69
N LEU A 203 3.73 -6.62 1.75
CA LEU A 203 2.41 -7.24 1.72
C LEU A 203 1.43 -6.42 2.55
N GLY A 204 0.33 -5.96 1.95
CA GLY A 204 -0.77 -5.32 2.67
C GLY A 204 -1.87 -6.34 3.00
N THR A 205 -2.08 -6.62 4.29
CA THR A 205 -3.10 -7.59 4.72
C THR A 205 -3.71 -7.25 6.07
N SER A 206 -4.99 -7.55 6.23
CA SER A 206 -5.71 -7.52 7.52
C SER A 206 -5.63 -8.87 8.27
N LYS A 207 -4.96 -9.87 7.70
CA LYS A 207 -4.87 -11.23 8.25
C LYS A 207 -3.46 -11.57 8.75
N SER A 208 -2.68 -10.55 9.09
CA SER A 208 -1.26 -10.69 9.46
C SER A 208 -1.03 -11.74 10.54
N LEU A 209 -1.79 -11.70 11.65
CA LEU A 209 -1.66 -12.67 12.74
C LEU A 209 -1.98 -14.10 12.30
N LYS A 210 -3.01 -14.29 11.46
CA LYS A 210 -3.34 -15.60 10.91
C LYS A 210 -2.19 -16.14 10.07
N ILE A 211 -1.58 -15.29 9.25
CA ILE A 211 -0.47 -15.65 8.36
C ILE A 211 0.75 -16.11 9.17
N ILE A 212 1.17 -15.32 10.16
CA ILE A 212 2.37 -15.65 10.96
C ILE A 212 2.13 -16.81 11.94
N ASN A 213 0.89 -17.04 12.41
CA ASN A 213 0.58 -18.19 13.25
C ASN A 213 0.61 -19.51 12.44
N ASN A 214 0.23 -19.49 11.17
CA ASN A 214 0.37 -20.63 10.28
C ASN A 214 1.84 -20.94 9.97
N GLU A 215 2.73 -19.93 9.96
CA GLU A 215 4.18 -20.12 9.91
C GLU A 215 4.67 -20.99 11.07
N LYS A 216 4.20 -20.70 12.31
CA LYS A 216 4.60 -21.43 13.52
C LYS A 216 4.07 -22.87 13.57
N ASN A 217 2.93 -23.15 12.95
CA ASN A 217 2.31 -24.48 12.94
C ASN A 217 2.89 -25.41 11.86
N ASN A 218 3.66 -24.87 10.92
CA ASN A 218 4.36 -25.63 9.87
C ASN A 218 5.82 -25.97 10.25
N ILE A 219 6.23 -25.70 11.49
CA ILE A 219 7.50 -26.09 12.13
C ILE A 219 7.28 -27.33 12.98
#